data_af3654aaef77898b2b3d21055a8f1b5d
#
_entry.id   af3654aaef77898b2b3d21055a8f1b5d
#
_cell.length_a   1.000
_cell.length_b   1.000
_cell.length_c   1.000
_cell.angle_alpha   90.00
_cell.angle_beta   90.00
_cell.angle_gamma   90.00
#
_symmetry.space_group_name_H-M   'P 1'
#
loop_
_entity.id
_entity.type
_entity.pdbx_description
1 polymer ?
#
loop_
_entity_poly.entity_id
_entity_poly.type
_entity_poly.pdbx_seq_one_letter_code
_entity_poly.pdbx_strand_id
1 'polypeptide(L)'
;MDADIAIKRLSALAQDARLQVFRLLVKKGPEGMAAGDIARKLDIPANTMSAQLLILANADLVKARREGRSIIYSANFDAMAGLLVYLTKDCCGGRPEICAPLGRFAAQCCGPETAKRAVPPKKAVGSRSS
;
A
#
# COMPACT_ATOMS: atom_id res chain seq x y z
N MET A 1 -3.71 -14.01 -4.47
CA MET A 1 -3.71 -13.01 -5.56
C MET A 1 -3.29 -13.70 -6.83
N ASP A 2 -3.96 -13.43 -7.92
CA ASP A 2 -3.55 -14.00 -9.21
C ASP A 2 -2.85 -12.94 -10.06
N ALA A 3 -2.34 -13.35 -11.23
CA ALA A 3 -1.56 -12.47 -12.08
C ALA A 3 -2.36 -11.28 -12.59
N ASP A 4 -3.63 -11.48 -12.90
CA ASP A 4 -4.46 -10.39 -13.43
C ASP A 4 -4.65 -9.29 -12.39
N ILE A 5 -4.87 -9.67 -11.14
CA ILE A 5 -5.01 -8.71 -10.05
C ILE A 5 -3.69 -7.99 -9.82
N ALA A 6 -2.59 -8.71 -9.83
CA ALA A 6 -1.27 -8.12 -9.66
C ALA A 6 -0.97 -7.09 -10.76
N ILE A 7 -1.26 -7.44 -12.00
CA ILE A 7 -1.04 -6.55 -13.14
C ILE A 7 -1.89 -5.29 -12.99
N LYS A 8 -3.16 -5.45 -12.60
CA LYS A 8 -4.04 -4.32 -12.41
C LYS A 8 -3.50 -3.35 -11.36
N ARG A 9 -3.02 -3.90 -10.25
CA ARG A 9 -2.46 -3.07 -9.16
C ARG A 9 -1.17 -2.38 -9.60
N LEU A 10 -0.29 -3.11 -10.27
CA LEU A 10 0.95 -2.53 -10.77
C LEU A 10 0.68 -1.44 -11.81
N SER A 11 -0.30 -1.67 -12.69
CA SER A 11 -0.68 -0.67 -13.68
C SER A 11 -1.23 0.59 -13.02
N ALA A 12 -2.02 0.43 -11.96
CA ALA A 12 -2.55 1.57 -11.24
C ALA A 12 -1.43 2.41 -10.60
N LEU A 13 -0.37 1.76 -10.16
CA LEU A 13 0.77 2.46 -9.56
C LEU A 13 1.76 3.01 -10.60
N ALA A 14 1.65 2.58 -11.84
CA ALA A 14 2.62 2.93 -12.88
C ALA A 14 2.32 4.26 -13.55
N GLN A 15 1.97 5.26 -12.73
CA GLN A 15 1.72 6.62 -13.19
C GLN A 15 2.13 7.55 -12.06
N ASP A 16 2.83 8.62 -12.40
CA ASP A 16 3.50 9.48 -11.43
C ASP A 16 2.55 9.97 -10.34
N ALA A 17 1.42 10.55 -10.72
CA ALA A 17 0.49 11.10 -9.75
C ALA A 17 -0.09 10.03 -8.83
N ARG A 18 -0.45 8.88 -9.39
CA ARG A 18 -1.02 7.81 -8.59
C ARG A 18 0.00 7.22 -7.62
N LEU A 19 1.24 7.09 -8.07
CA LEU A 19 2.29 6.61 -7.16
C LEU A 19 2.49 7.58 -6.00
N GLN A 20 2.50 8.88 -6.29
CA GLN A 20 2.63 9.89 -5.24
C GLN A 20 1.48 9.84 -4.25
N VAL A 21 0.24 9.70 -4.74
CA VAL A 21 -0.93 9.57 -3.90
C VAL A 21 -0.82 8.36 -2.99
N PHE A 22 -0.48 7.22 -3.56
CA PHE A 22 -0.37 5.99 -2.78
C PHE A 22 0.70 6.10 -1.70
N ARG A 23 1.87 6.62 -2.05
CA ARG A 23 2.94 6.79 -1.08
C ARG A 23 2.57 7.76 0.03
N LEU A 24 1.88 8.83 -0.32
CA LEU A 24 1.39 9.78 0.69
C LEU A 24 0.44 9.10 1.68
N LEU A 25 -0.47 8.28 1.17
CA LEU A 25 -1.42 7.58 2.02
C LEU A 25 -0.75 6.51 2.88
N VAL A 26 0.28 5.86 2.35
CA VAL A 26 1.07 4.92 3.15
C VAL A 26 1.71 5.64 4.34
N LYS A 27 2.30 6.80 4.08
CA LYS A 27 2.91 7.60 5.15
C LYS A 27 1.89 8.08 6.17
N LYS A 28 0.69 8.44 5.69
CA LYS A 28 -0.36 8.96 6.57
C LYS A 28 -0.88 7.90 7.53
N GLY A 29 -0.93 6.67 7.08
CA GLY A 29 -1.39 5.57 7.92
C GLY A 29 -2.88 5.32 7.81
N PRO A 30 -3.43 4.51 8.75
CA PRO A 30 -4.81 4.07 8.66
C PRO A 30 -5.85 5.19 8.77
N GLU A 31 -5.52 6.32 9.38
CA GLU A 31 -6.47 7.41 9.49
C GLU A 31 -6.80 8.05 8.15
N GLY A 32 -5.89 7.97 7.19
CA GLY A 32 -6.14 8.44 5.83
C GLY A 32 -6.21 9.94 5.70
N MET A 33 -6.64 10.39 4.50
CA MET A 33 -6.77 11.80 4.19
C MET A 33 -7.99 12.01 3.29
N ALA A 34 -8.63 13.16 3.44
CA ALA A 34 -9.71 13.55 2.54
C ALA A 34 -9.16 13.85 1.15
N ALA A 35 -9.96 13.59 0.12
CA ALA A 35 -9.55 13.81 -1.27
C ALA A 35 -9.05 15.24 -1.50
N GLY A 36 -9.74 16.23 -0.94
CA GLY A 36 -9.33 17.63 -1.08
C GLY A 36 -7.96 17.91 -0.47
N ASP A 37 -7.68 17.29 0.67
CA ASP A 37 -6.38 17.45 1.33
C ASP A 37 -5.27 16.83 0.52
N ILE A 38 -5.53 15.66 -0.06
CA ILE A 38 -4.55 15.00 -0.93
C ILE A 38 -4.24 15.89 -2.14
N ALA A 39 -5.30 16.44 -2.74
CA ALA A 39 -5.15 17.30 -3.92
C ALA A 39 -4.30 18.54 -3.60
N ARG A 40 -4.57 19.16 -2.47
CA ARG A 40 -3.80 20.34 -2.04
C ARG A 40 -2.36 19.98 -1.74
N LYS A 41 -2.15 18.87 -1.06
CA LYS A 41 -0.80 18.44 -0.66
C LYS A 41 0.08 18.18 -1.88
N LEU A 42 -0.49 17.60 -2.92
CA LEU A 42 0.25 17.22 -4.12
C LEU A 42 0.10 18.23 -5.26
N ASP A 43 -0.65 19.29 -5.02
CA ASP A 43 -0.88 20.36 -6.01
C ASP A 43 -1.46 19.80 -7.31
N ILE A 44 -2.50 18.99 -7.15
CA ILE A 44 -3.20 18.36 -8.27
C ILE A 44 -4.65 18.88 -8.27
N PRO A 45 -5.21 19.24 -9.44
CA PRO A 45 -6.60 19.71 -9.49
C PRO A 45 -7.55 18.64 -8.94
N ALA A 46 -8.63 19.11 -8.30
CA ALA A 46 -9.56 18.21 -7.61
C ALA A 46 -10.19 17.17 -8.54
N ASN A 47 -10.58 17.59 -9.75
CA ASN A 47 -11.18 16.64 -10.69
C ASN A 47 -10.18 15.58 -11.17
N THR A 48 -8.93 15.98 -11.37
CA THR A 48 -7.87 15.03 -11.71
C THR A 48 -7.62 14.08 -10.54
N MET A 49 -7.58 14.61 -9.33
CA MET A 49 -7.38 13.79 -8.15
C MET A 49 -8.49 12.76 -7.99
N SER A 50 -9.75 13.16 -8.21
CA SER A 50 -10.86 12.21 -8.13
C SER A 50 -10.69 11.05 -9.10
N ALA A 51 -10.25 11.33 -10.32
CA ALA A 51 -10.00 10.30 -11.32
C ALA A 51 -8.88 9.36 -10.89
N GLN A 52 -7.80 9.91 -10.32
CA GLN A 52 -6.68 9.09 -9.88
C GLN A 52 -7.08 8.20 -8.69
N LEU A 53 -7.84 8.76 -7.76
CA LEU A 53 -8.31 7.97 -6.62
C LEU A 53 -9.25 6.86 -7.03
N LEU A 54 -10.09 7.11 -8.04
CA LEU A 54 -10.98 6.08 -8.56
C LEU A 54 -10.19 4.91 -9.15
N ILE A 55 -9.14 5.20 -9.90
CA ILE A 55 -8.29 4.16 -10.48
C ILE A 55 -7.63 3.33 -9.38
N LEU A 56 -7.11 3.99 -8.35
CA LEU A 56 -6.49 3.29 -7.23
C LEU A 56 -7.51 2.45 -6.46
N ALA A 57 -8.71 2.97 -6.27
CA ALA A 57 -9.76 2.24 -5.55
C ALA A 57 -10.21 1.02 -6.35
N ASN A 58 -10.32 1.16 -7.67
CA ASN A 58 -10.70 0.02 -8.53
C ASN A 58 -9.66 -1.10 -8.52
N ALA A 59 -8.42 -0.76 -8.22
CA ALA A 59 -7.35 -1.75 -8.09
C ALA A 59 -7.21 -2.25 -6.64
N ASP A 60 -8.09 -1.82 -5.75
CA ASP A 60 -8.09 -2.17 -4.32
C ASP A 60 -6.84 -1.69 -3.58
N LEU A 61 -6.14 -0.71 -4.11
CA LEU A 61 -4.95 -0.18 -3.47
C LEU A 61 -5.27 0.85 -2.40
N VAL A 62 -6.43 1.49 -2.50
CA VAL A 62 -6.90 2.42 -1.48
C VAL A 62 -8.34 2.06 -1.11
N LYS A 63 -8.70 2.42 0.12
CA LYS A 63 -10.06 2.26 0.65
C LYS A 63 -10.66 3.64 0.84
N ALA A 64 -11.96 3.76 0.57
CA ALA A 64 -12.69 4.99 0.77
C ALA A 64 -13.63 4.81 1.97
N ARG A 65 -13.67 5.82 2.83
CA ARG A 65 -14.53 5.81 4.01
C ARG A 65 -15.26 7.15 4.04
N ARG A 66 -16.57 7.11 4.22
CA ARG A 66 -17.33 8.34 4.29
C ARG A 66 -17.35 8.85 5.73
N GLU A 67 -17.00 10.13 5.89
CA GLU A 67 -17.09 10.81 7.17
C GLU A 67 -17.81 12.13 6.95
N GLY A 68 -19.09 12.18 7.31
CA GLY A 68 -19.90 13.34 7.06
C GLY A 68 -20.02 13.63 5.58
N ARG A 69 -19.58 14.79 5.14
CA ARG A 69 -19.60 15.20 3.74
C ARG A 69 -18.31 14.83 3.01
N SER A 70 -17.32 14.36 3.75
CA SER A 70 -16.02 14.06 3.19
C SER A 70 -15.86 12.58 2.94
N ILE A 71 -15.05 12.24 1.95
CA ILE A 71 -14.62 10.88 1.73
C ILE A 71 -13.15 10.83 2.09
N ILE A 72 -12.82 9.94 3.02
CA ILE A 72 -11.45 9.74 3.50
C ILE A 72 -10.88 8.53 2.80
N TYR A 73 -9.71 8.72 2.20
CA TYR A 73 -9.00 7.64 1.53
C TYR A 73 -7.82 7.20 2.37
N SER A 74 -7.62 5.90 2.45
CA SER A 74 -6.45 5.34 3.14
C SER A 74 -5.87 4.23 2.28
N ALA A 75 -4.58 3.98 2.46
CA ALA A 75 -3.92 2.88 1.75
C ALA A 75 -4.49 1.55 2.23
N ASN A 76 -4.70 0.63 1.31
CA ASN A 76 -5.11 -0.72 1.64
C ASN A 76 -3.84 -1.54 1.88
N PHE A 77 -3.42 -1.60 3.14
CA PHE A 77 -2.16 -2.24 3.50
C PHE A 77 -2.18 -3.74 3.22
N ASP A 78 -3.35 -4.38 3.34
CA ASP A 78 -3.47 -5.80 3.02
C ASP A 78 -3.23 -6.05 1.53
N ALA A 79 -3.77 -5.19 0.67
CA ALA A 79 -3.55 -5.31 -0.77
C ALA A 79 -2.10 -5.05 -1.13
N MET A 80 -1.48 -4.07 -0.48
CA MET A 80 -0.06 -3.78 -0.69
C MET A 80 0.80 -4.97 -0.27
N ALA A 81 0.54 -5.49 0.91
CA ALA A 81 1.29 -6.65 1.42
C ALA A 81 1.10 -7.85 0.49
N GLY A 82 -0.13 -8.08 0.04
CA GLY A 82 -0.41 -9.17 -0.89
C GLY A 82 0.35 -9.05 -2.20
N LEU A 83 0.42 -7.82 -2.72
CA LEU A 83 1.16 -7.58 -3.96
C LEU A 83 2.65 -7.86 -3.76
N LEU A 84 3.23 -7.38 -2.67
CA LEU A 84 4.65 -7.60 -2.38
C LEU A 84 4.95 -9.08 -2.20
N VAL A 85 4.09 -9.81 -1.50
CA VAL A 85 4.24 -11.24 -1.33
C VAL A 85 4.16 -11.95 -2.68
N TYR A 86 3.19 -11.57 -3.51
CA TYR A 86 3.05 -12.16 -4.83
C TYR A 86 4.28 -11.95 -5.69
N LEU A 87 4.82 -10.72 -5.68
CA LEU A 87 5.99 -10.38 -6.49
C LEU A 87 7.24 -11.12 -6.04
N THR A 88 7.34 -11.41 -4.75
CA THR A 88 8.51 -12.07 -4.20
C THR A 88 8.31 -13.57 -3.99
N LYS A 89 7.10 -14.06 -4.18
CA LYS A 89 6.79 -15.47 -4.02
C LYS A 89 7.58 -16.28 -5.04
N ASP A 90 8.30 -17.25 -4.53
CA ASP A 90 9.13 -18.14 -5.35
C ASP A 90 10.24 -17.43 -6.13
N CYS A 91 10.40 -16.14 -5.95
CA CYS A 91 11.41 -15.38 -6.69
C CYS A 91 12.82 -15.84 -6.37
N CYS A 92 13.03 -16.25 -5.13
CA CYS A 92 14.34 -16.66 -4.69
C CYS A 92 14.57 -18.16 -4.78
N GLY A 93 13.52 -18.95 -5.04
CA GLY A 93 13.63 -20.39 -5.06
C GLY A 93 14.31 -20.94 -3.81
N GLY A 94 14.08 -20.28 -2.68
CA GLY A 94 14.70 -20.63 -1.42
C GLY A 94 16.07 -20.03 -1.20
N ARG A 95 16.50 -19.12 -2.07
CA ARG A 95 17.82 -18.50 -1.98
C ARG A 95 17.79 -17.29 -1.03
N PRO A 96 18.52 -17.38 0.09
CA PRO A 96 18.53 -16.26 1.04
C PRO A 96 19.16 -15.00 0.49
N GLU A 97 20.05 -15.10 -0.48
CA GLU A 97 20.73 -13.93 -1.03
C GLU A 97 19.76 -12.99 -1.79
N ILE A 98 18.60 -13.48 -2.19
CA ILE A 98 17.59 -12.65 -2.84
C ILE A 98 16.63 -12.04 -1.83
N CYS A 99 16.19 -12.84 -0.87
CA CYS A 99 15.19 -12.42 0.10
C CYS A 99 15.79 -11.66 1.28
N ALA A 100 17.01 -11.99 1.69
CA ALA A 100 17.64 -11.34 2.84
C ALA A 100 17.76 -9.82 2.70
N PRO A 101 18.17 -9.27 1.53
CA PRO A 101 18.24 -7.82 1.39
C PRO A 101 16.90 -7.13 1.59
N LEU A 102 15.81 -7.76 1.14
CA LEU A 102 14.47 -7.20 1.34
C LEU A 102 14.10 -7.16 2.82
N GLY A 103 14.43 -8.21 3.54
CA GLY A 103 14.17 -8.24 4.98
C GLY A 103 14.95 -7.19 5.73
N ARG A 104 16.23 -7.05 5.40
CA ARG A 104 17.07 -6.03 6.03
C ARG A 104 16.57 -4.62 5.71
N PHE A 105 16.19 -4.39 4.48
CA PHE A 105 15.66 -3.09 4.08
C PHE A 105 14.36 -2.76 4.82
N ALA A 106 13.47 -3.72 4.94
CA ALA A 106 12.22 -3.53 5.67
C ALA A 106 12.48 -3.19 7.14
N ALA A 107 13.44 -3.87 7.75
CA ALA A 107 13.81 -3.60 9.14
C ALA A 107 14.34 -2.19 9.31
N GLN A 108 15.17 -1.71 8.38
CA GLN A 108 15.69 -0.35 8.42
C GLN A 108 14.61 0.69 8.25
N CYS A 109 13.69 0.46 7.32
CA CYS A 109 12.62 1.41 7.04
C CYS A 109 11.64 1.53 8.19
N CYS A 110 11.32 0.40 8.84
CA CYS A 110 10.31 0.38 9.89
C CYS A 110 10.87 0.71 11.27
N GLY A 111 12.17 0.47 11.46
CA GLY A 111 12.80 0.67 12.75
C GLY A 111 12.52 -0.49 13.69
N PRO A 112 13.32 -0.58 14.78
CA PRO A 112 13.22 -1.73 15.69
C PRO A 112 11.88 -1.87 16.39
N GLU A 113 11.29 -0.77 16.82
CA GLU A 113 10.00 -0.81 17.52
C GLU A 113 8.90 -1.32 16.64
N THR A 114 8.85 -0.81 15.42
CA THR A 114 7.83 -1.22 14.46
C THR A 114 7.99 -2.68 14.10
N ALA A 115 9.22 -3.11 13.94
CA ALA A 115 9.51 -4.52 13.64
C ALA A 115 9.04 -5.42 14.77
N LYS A 116 9.25 -5.02 16.00
CA LYS A 116 8.80 -5.81 17.15
C LYS A 116 7.28 -5.93 17.20
N ARG A 117 6.58 -4.86 16.89
CA ARG A 117 5.12 -4.90 16.88
C ARG A 117 4.57 -5.77 15.75
N ALA A 118 5.27 -5.79 14.65
CA ALA A 118 4.85 -6.59 13.50
C ALA A 118 4.99 -8.09 13.76
N VAL A 119 5.90 -8.47 14.63
CA VAL A 119 6.20 -9.88 14.87
C VAL A 119 5.07 -10.63 15.56
N PRO A 120 4.43 -10.11 16.55
CA PRO A 120 3.42 -10.89 17.24
C PRO A 120 2.21 -11.12 16.41
N PRO A 121 2.11 -11.25 16.42
CA PRO A 121 1.15 -11.61 16.01
C PRO A 121 0.61 -12.42 15.60
N LYS A 122 0.85 -12.43 15.91
CA LYS A 122 0.55 -12.82 15.38
C LYS A 122 0.17 -13.45 14.85
N LYS A 123 0.20 -13.57 15.31
CA LYS A 123 0.03 -13.88 14.69
C LYS A 123 -0.05 -14.24 13.96
N ALA A 124 0.00 -14.33 14.42
CA ALA A 124 0.08 -14.42 13.57
C ALA A 124 -0.13 -14.58 12.91
N VAL A 125 -0.04 -14.70 13.30
CA VAL A 125 -0.06 -14.68 12.40
C VAL A 125 -0.36 -14.98 11.88
N GLY A 126 -0.48 -15.12 12.28
CA GLY A 126 -0.42 -15.25 11.65
C GLY A 126 -0.94 -15.48 11.07
N SER A 127 -0.99 -15.62 11.42
CA SER A 127 -1.27 -15.58 10.72
C SER A 127 -1.83 -15.45 10.03
N ARG A 128 -1.76 -15.27 10.27
CA ARG A 128 -2.13 -14.72 9.47
C ARG A 128 -1.92 -14.63 8.56
N SER A 129 -1.38 -14.52 8.79
CA SER A 129 -1.03 -14.11 7.88
C SER A 129 -0.74 -14.02 7.36
N SER A 130 -0.38 -13.98 7.76
CA SER A 130 -0.08 -13.62 7.10
C SER A 130 0.03 -13.57 6.73
#